data_e7107d2f234e3d3c38aa55f26893f4c8
#
_entry.id   e7107d2f234e3d3c38aa55f26893f4c8
#
_cell.length_a   1.000
_cell.length_b   1.000
_cell.length_c   1.000
_cell.angle_alpha   90.00
_cell.angle_beta   90.00
_cell.angle_gamma   90.00
#
_symmetry.space_group_name_H-M   'P 1'
#
loop_
_entity.id
_entity.type
_entity.pdbx_description
1 polymer ?
#
loop_
_entity_poly.entity_id
_entity_poly.type
_entity_poly.pdbx_seq_one_letter_code
_entity_poly.pdbx_strand_id
1 'polypeptide(L)'
;INAYWYNAVCIVRELLKKQGEEEKAARLDALSQKIKKSFLKKFTKPDGTLYDVLPENGEPDDASKQVRCNEIFALTMPFTMIEEKQAKAILAQVRRELYTPVGLRSLSLYDPQFHPHYGGTQFERDMAYHQGTVWAYPLGAYYRACIRFSDEPKQTAKDILHQLAQLNAALAEGCLGQIAEIYDGECPAESRGCFAQAWSVAELLRAYEDAETAAAFGRNI
;
A
#
# COMPACT_ATOMS: atom_id res chain seq x y z
N ILE A 1 4.46 -2.73 -8.98
CA ILE A 1 5.42 -3.59 -9.69
C ILE A 1 6.84 -3.02 -9.61
N ASN A 2 7.09 -1.76 -9.98
CA ASN A 2 8.44 -1.18 -9.99
C ASN A 2 9.14 -1.23 -8.62
N ALA A 3 8.42 -1.01 -7.52
CA ALA A 3 8.97 -1.12 -6.16
C ALA A 3 9.42 -2.56 -5.84
N TYR A 4 8.63 -3.57 -6.23
CA TYR A 4 9.01 -4.97 -6.07
C TYR A 4 10.24 -5.35 -6.89
N TRP A 5 10.31 -4.89 -8.15
CA TRP A 5 11.48 -5.10 -9.00
C TRP A 5 12.75 -4.50 -8.40
N TYR A 6 12.67 -3.25 -7.95
CA TYR A 6 13.78 -2.59 -7.27
C TYR A 6 14.25 -3.37 -6.05
N ASN A 7 13.31 -3.83 -5.22
CA ASN A 7 13.64 -4.64 -4.05
C ASN A 7 14.29 -5.96 -4.41
N ALA A 8 13.77 -6.68 -5.42
CA ALA A 8 14.37 -7.92 -5.89
C ALA A 8 15.83 -7.73 -6.27
N VAL A 9 16.14 -6.68 -7.04
CA VAL A 9 17.52 -6.32 -7.43
C VAL A 9 18.38 -6.03 -6.20
N CYS A 10 17.89 -5.25 -5.25
CA CYS A 10 18.63 -4.91 -4.03
C CYS A 10 18.86 -6.14 -3.14
N ILE A 11 17.86 -7.00 -2.95
CA ILE A 11 17.97 -8.22 -2.14
C ILE A 11 19.02 -9.16 -2.74
N VAL A 12 18.95 -9.42 -4.05
CA VAL A 12 19.91 -10.29 -4.72
C VAL A 12 21.32 -9.69 -4.65
N ARG A 13 21.47 -8.37 -4.80
CA ARG A 13 22.75 -7.69 -4.58
C ARG A 13 23.33 -7.98 -3.19
N GLU A 14 22.54 -7.84 -2.13
CA GLU A 14 23.01 -8.11 -0.76
C GLU A 14 23.37 -9.60 -0.55
N LEU A 15 22.62 -10.52 -1.15
CA LEU A 15 22.93 -11.95 -1.10
C LEU A 15 24.26 -12.26 -1.82
N LEU A 16 24.51 -11.68 -2.98
CA LEU A 16 25.76 -11.84 -3.72
C LEU A 16 26.98 -11.30 -2.96
N LYS A 17 26.84 -10.14 -2.29
CA LYS A 17 27.88 -9.61 -1.41
C LYS A 17 28.22 -10.60 -0.29
N LYS A 18 27.21 -11.18 0.36
CA LYS A 18 27.41 -12.17 1.42
C LYS A 18 28.10 -13.46 0.93
N GLN A 19 27.99 -13.75 -0.37
CA GLN A 19 28.64 -14.89 -1.02
C GLN A 19 30.03 -14.57 -1.58
N GLY A 20 30.50 -13.33 -1.47
CA GLY A 20 31.77 -12.88 -2.03
C GLY A 20 31.79 -12.66 -3.55
N GLU A 21 30.61 -12.62 -4.18
CA GLU A 21 30.41 -12.41 -5.62
C GLU A 21 30.42 -10.91 -5.99
N GLU A 22 31.52 -10.21 -5.67
CA GLU A 22 31.61 -8.76 -5.72
C GLU A 22 31.31 -8.16 -7.10
N GLU A 23 31.80 -8.78 -8.19
CA GLU A 23 31.57 -8.30 -9.56
C GLU A 23 30.06 -8.32 -9.91
N LYS A 24 29.38 -9.42 -9.59
CA LYS A 24 27.94 -9.54 -9.83
C LYS A 24 27.15 -8.56 -8.97
N ALA A 25 27.55 -8.38 -7.70
CA ALA A 25 26.94 -7.42 -6.80
C ALA A 25 27.09 -5.98 -7.31
N ALA A 26 28.26 -5.59 -7.82
CA ALA A 26 28.48 -4.27 -8.40
C ALA A 26 27.60 -4.00 -9.63
N ARG A 27 27.38 -5.00 -10.49
CA ARG A 27 26.45 -4.87 -11.63
C ARG A 27 25.01 -4.61 -11.17
N LEU A 28 24.54 -5.31 -10.12
CA LEU A 28 23.22 -5.07 -9.56
C LEU A 28 23.12 -3.74 -8.82
N ASP A 29 24.19 -3.26 -8.21
CA ASP A 29 24.21 -1.93 -7.62
C ASP A 29 24.01 -0.85 -8.69
N ALA A 30 24.77 -0.90 -9.78
CA ALA A 30 24.60 0.01 -10.91
C ALA A 30 23.17 -0.05 -11.49
N LEU A 31 22.59 -1.25 -11.60
CA LEU A 31 21.21 -1.42 -12.05
C LEU A 31 20.22 -0.80 -11.06
N SER A 32 20.39 -1.00 -9.76
CA SER A 32 19.51 -0.44 -8.72
C SER A 32 19.50 1.10 -8.76
N GLN A 33 20.66 1.73 -8.93
CA GLN A 33 20.77 3.19 -9.09
C GLN A 33 20.06 3.69 -10.35
N LYS A 34 20.17 2.97 -11.46
CA LYS A 34 19.48 3.31 -12.70
C LYS A 34 17.96 3.19 -12.54
N ILE A 35 17.47 2.13 -11.88
CA ILE A 35 16.04 1.92 -11.60
C ILE A 35 15.52 3.07 -10.74
N LYS A 36 16.17 3.37 -9.60
CA LYS A 36 15.76 4.46 -8.70
C LYS A 36 15.68 5.79 -9.42
N LYS A 37 16.73 6.15 -10.17
CA LYS A 37 16.77 7.42 -10.94
C LYS A 37 15.65 7.49 -11.99
N SER A 38 15.42 6.40 -12.72
CA SER A 38 14.38 6.34 -13.75
C SER A 38 13.00 6.43 -13.13
N PHE A 39 12.75 5.68 -12.04
CA PHE A 39 11.47 5.69 -11.34
C PHE A 39 11.12 7.08 -10.82
N LEU A 40 12.01 7.70 -10.05
CA LEU A 40 11.78 9.04 -9.51
C LEU A 40 11.55 10.08 -10.61
N LYS A 41 12.30 10.00 -11.72
CA LYS A 41 12.13 10.93 -12.85
C LYS A 41 10.78 10.78 -13.54
N LYS A 42 10.29 9.53 -13.69
CA LYS A 42 9.11 9.26 -14.52
C LYS A 42 7.81 9.20 -13.71
N PHE A 43 7.85 8.63 -12.50
CA PHE A 43 6.65 8.39 -11.70
C PHE A 43 6.32 9.48 -10.68
N THR A 44 7.23 10.44 -10.42
CA THR A 44 6.93 11.54 -9.49
C THR A 44 6.12 12.62 -10.17
N LYS A 45 4.95 12.95 -9.60
CA LYS A 45 4.10 14.08 -10.00
C LYS A 45 4.70 15.41 -9.53
N PRO A 46 4.27 16.54 -10.09
CA PRO A 46 4.72 17.87 -9.64
C PRO A 46 4.44 18.18 -8.16
N ASP A 47 3.40 17.58 -7.59
CA ASP A 47 3.03 17.71 -6.16
C ASP A 47 3.83 16.78 -5.24
N GLY A 48 4.72 15.95 -5.79
CA GLY A 48 5.54 15.00 -5.06
C GLY A 48 4.91 13.62 -4.87
N THR A 49 3.66 13.43 -5.24
CA THR A 49 3.00 12.10 -5.20
C THR A 49 3.39 11.26 -6.43
N LEU A 50 2.80 10.08 -6.60
CA LEU A 50 3.18 9.17 -7.69
C LEU A 50 2.08 9.05 -8.75
N TYR A 51 2.49 8.85 -10.00
CA TYR A 51 1.64 8.30 -11.04
C TYR A 51 1.41 6.82 -10.76
N ASP A 52 0.16 6.32 -10.91
CA ASP A 52 -0.15 4.90 -10.70
C ASP A 52 0.44 4.03 -11.83
N VAL A 53 0.27 4.45 -13.06
CA VAL A 53 0.74 3.76 -14.26
C VAL A 53 1.28 4.77 -15.26
N LEU A 54 2.16 4.33 -16.16
CA LEU A 54 2.56 5.11 -17.33
C LEU A 54 2.30 4.30 -18.60
N PRO A 55 1.76 4.91 -19.67
CA PRO A 55 1.66 4.31 -20.98
C PRO A 55 3.05 3.95 -21.57
N GLU A 56 3.06 3.15 -22.64
CA GLU A 56 4.30 2.71 -23.29
C GLU A 56 5.19 3.86 -23.77
N ASN A 57 4.59 4.95 -24.24
CA ASN A 57 5.33 6.17 -24.62
C ASN A 57 5.96 6.90 -23.43
N GLY A 58 5.60 6.55 -22.21
CA GLY A 58 6.13 7.14 -20.97
C GLY A 58 5.56 8.52 -20.63
N GLU A 59 4.57 9.01 -21.37
CA GLU A 59 3.90 10.29 -21.11
C GLU A 59 2.63 10.05 -20.30
N PRO A 60 2.44 10.72 -19.15
CA PRO A 60 1.27 10.53 -18.30
C PRO A 60 -0.03 10.93 -19.00
N ASP A 61 -1.03 10.07 -18.94
CA ASP A 61 -2.41 10.30 -19.35
C ASP A 61 -3.35 10.45 -18.15
N ASP A 62 -4.64 10.43 -18.35
CA ASP A 62 -5.62 10.58 -17.26
C ASP A 62 -5.65 9.35 -16.34
N ALA A 63 -5.45 8.14 -16.87
CA ALA A 63 -5.33 6.93 -16.08
C ALA A 63 -4.07 6.98 -15.17
N SER A 64 -2.99 7.56 -15.67
CA SER A 64 -1.75 7.74 -14.89
C SER A 64 -1.95 8.60 -13.65
N LYS A 65 -2.85 9.58 -13.72
CA LYS A 65 -3.09 10.56 -12.65
C LYS A 65 -4.00 10.04 -11.54
N GLN A 66 -4.68 8.92 -11.75
CA GLN A 66 -5.56 8.32 -10.76
C GLN A 66 -4.82 8.02 -9.45
N VAL A 67 -5.50 8.22 -8.33
CA VAL A 67 -4.97 7.89 -7.01
C VAL A 67 -5.48 6.53 -6.60
N ARG A 68 -4.56 5.57 -6.48
CA ARG A 68 -4.84 4.16 -6.20
C ARG A 68 -4.01 3.63 -5.05
N CYS A 69 -4.50 2.63 -4.34
CA CYS A 69 -3.85 2.06 -3.16
C CYS A 69 -2.49 1.40 -3.44
N ASN A 70 -2.17 1.11 -4.70
CA ASN A 70 -0.91 0.45 -5.06
C ASN A 70 0.35 1.26 -4.74
N GLU A 71 0.25 2.59 -4.71
CA GLU A 71 1.39 3.47 -4.42
C GLU A 71 1.99 3.24 -3.03
N ILE A 72 1.20 2.75 -2.05
CA ILE A 72 1.65 2.51 -0.69
C ILE A 72 2.81 1.49 -0.63
N PHE A 73 2.87 0.52 -1.54
CA PHE A 73 3.92 -0.48 -1.58
C PHE A 73 5.30 0.10 -1.95
N ALA A 74 5.35 1.27 -2.59
CA ALA A 74 6.60 1.97 -2.83
C ALA A 74 7.26 2.47 -1.54
N LEU A 75 6.47 2.65 -0.46
CA LEU A 75 6.93 3.16 0.84
C LEU A 75 7.36 2.05 1.80
N THR A 76 6.84 0.83 1.65
CA THR A 76 6.90 -0.22 2.67
C THR A 76 7.91 -1.31 2.40
N MET A 77 8.46 -1.36 1.19
CA MET A 77 9.50 -2.33 0.85
C MET A 77 10.78 -2.09 1.69
N PRO A 78 11.56 -3.17 2.01
CA PRO A 78 12.84 -3.05 2.73
C PRO A 78 13.78 -2.00 2.14
N PHE A 79 13.88 -1.97 0.80
CA PHE A 79 14.62 -0.95 0.06
C PHE A 79 13.60 -0.01 -0.60
N THR A 80 13.50 1.22 -0.14
CA THR A 80 12.63 2.21 -0.76
C THR A 80 13.41 3.15 -1.68
N MET A 81 12.76 3.54 -2.77
CA MET A 81 13.25 4.60 -3.66
C MET A 81 12.80 6.00 -3.19
N ILE A 82 11.81 6.05 -2.30
CA ILE A 82 11.09 7.27 -1.88
C ILE A 82 11.78 7.90 -0.68
N GLU A 83 11.95 9.21 -0.71
CA GLU A 83 12.49 9.99 0.39
C GLU A 83 11.39 10.43 1.36
N GLU A 84 11.76 10.78 2.59
CA GLU A 84 10.81 11.06 3.69
C GLU A 84 9.79 12.16 3.33
N LYS A 85 10.22 13.26 2.73
CA LYS A 85 9.32 14.34 2.32
C LYS A 85 8.27 13.87 1.32
N GLN A 86 8.69 13.08 0.34
CA GLN A 86 7.79 12.50 -0.65
C GLN A 86 6.85 11.47 -0.02
N ALA A 87 7.36 10.62 0.87
CA ALA A 87 6.57 9.63 1.58
C ALA A 87 5.45 10.29 2.41
N LYS A 88 5.75 11.37 3.11
CA LYS A 88 4.75 12.15 3.87
C LYS A 88 3.67 12.74 2.96
N ALA A 89 4.02 13.23 1.76
CA ALA A 89 3.05 13.73 0.79
C ALA A 89 2.12 12.61 0.28
N ILE A 90 2.68 11.46 -0.07
CA ILE A 90 1.91 10.27 -0.50
C ILE A 90 0.98 9.80 0.63
N LEU A 91 1.47 9.66 1.86
CA LEU A 91 0.67 9.25 3.01
C LEU A 91 -0.48 10.22 3.30
N ALA A 92 -0.26 11.53 3.16
CA ALA A 92 -1.31 12.53 3.32
C ALA A 92 -2.40 12.38 2.24
N GLN A 93 -2.02 12.08 0.99
CA GLN A 93 -2.97 11.80 -0.08
C GLN A 93 -3.75 10.51 0.16
N VAL A 94 -3.08 9.40 0.48
CA VAL A 94 -3.72 8.12 0.79
C VAL A 94 -4.71 8.26 1.95
N ARG A 95 -4.32 8.98 3.02
CA ARG A 95 -5.21 9.23 4.15
C ARG A 95 -6.48 10.00 3.75
N ARG A 96 -6.34 11.02 2.94
CA ARG A 96 -7.45 11.88 2.51
C ARG A 96 -8.41 11.18 1.56
N GLU A 97 -7.89 10.34 0.65
CA GLU A 97 -8.65 9.88 -0.50
C GLU A 97 -8.98 8.39 -0.46
N LEU A 98 -8.12 7.58 0.15
CA LEU A 98 -8.24 6.11 0.08
C LEU A 98 -8.53 5.46 1.43
N TYR A 99 -8.04 6.03 2.54
CA TYR A 99 -8.13 5.38 3.85
C TYR A 99 -9.58 5.24 4.33
N THR A 100 -9.88 4.04 4.85
CA THR A 100 -11.06 3.73 5.64
C THR A 100 -10.65 2.88 6.85
N PRO A 101 -11.48 2.76 7.90
CA PRO A 101 -11.14 1.92 9.05
C PRO A 101 -10.92 0.43 8.71
N VAL A 102 -11.49 -0.06 7.61
CA VAL A 102 -11.45 -1.49 7.21
C VAL A 102 -10.48 -1.78 6.06
N GLY A 103 -9.83 -0.75 5.48
CA GLY A 103 -8.91 -0.95 4.36
C GLY A 103 -8.61 0.33 3.59
N LEU A 104 -8.03 0.18 2.39
CA LEU A 104 -7.85 1.27 1.45
C LEU A 104 -8.76 1.11 0.24
N ARG A 105 -9.39 2.21 -0.20
CA ARG A 105 -10.10 2.27 -1.48
C ARG A 105 -9.16 1.96 -2.63
N SER A 106 -9.61 1.22 -3.59
CA SER A 106 -8.85 0.89 -4.81
C SER A 106 -8.70 2.06 -5.77
N LEU A 107 -9.57 3.08 -5.64
CA LEU A 107 -9.56 4.33 -6.39
C LEU A 107 -10.03 5.47 -5.48
N SER A 108 -9.50 6.68 -5.72
CA SER A 108 -9.91 7.90 -5.01
C SER A 108 -11.41 8.13 -5.09
N LEU A 109 -12.01 8.49 -3.97
CA LEU A 109 -13.43 8.87 -3.89
C LEU A 109 -13.77 10.14 -4.72
N TYR A 110 -12.76 10.89 -5.16
CA TYR A 110 -12.91 12.08 -6.00
C TYR A 110 -12.75 11.79 -7.50
N ASP A 111 -12.40 10.55 -7.87
CA ASP A 111 -12.24 10.17 -9.27
C ASP A 111 -13.61 10.02 -9.95
N PRO A 112 -13.81 10.56 -11.17
CA PRO A 112 -15.08 10.40 -11.89
C PRO A 112 -15.47 8.95 -12.18
N GLN A 113 -14.51 8.02 -12.16
CA GLN A 113 -14.73 6.59 -12.37
C GLN A 113 -14.95 5.83 -11.06
N PHE A 114 -15.13 6.51 -9.93
CA PHE A 114 -15.34 5.89 -8.63
C PHE A 114 -16.66 5.10 -8.60
N HIS A 115 -16.56 3.78 -8.35
CA HIS A 115 -17.67 2.84 -8.22
C HIS A 115 -17.56 2.13 -6.87
N PRO A 116 -18.21 2.66 -5.82
CA PRO A 116 -17.99 2.19 -4.44
C PRO A 116 -18.68 0.86 -4.11
N HIS A 117 -19.75 0.48 -4.83
CA HIS A 117 -20.58 -0.66 -4.48
C HIS A 117 -20.29 -1.88 -5.34
N TYR A 118 -19.97 -3.00 -4.70
CA TYR A 118 -19.73 -4.28 -5.36
C TYR A 118 -20.98 -5.15 -5.30
N GLY A 119 -21.72 -5.23 -6.40
CA GLY A 119 -22.97 -6.00 -6.47
C GLY A 119 -23.56 -6.07 -7.87
N GLY A 120 -24.75 -6.66 -7.98
CA GLY A 120 -25.47 -6.75 -9.25
C GLY A 120 -24.95 -7.84 -10.20
N THR A 121 -24.97 -7.55 -11.50
CA THR A 121 -24.47 -8.42 -12.57
C THR A 121 -22.95 -8.60 -12.53
N GLN A 122 -22.41 -9.56 -13.28
CA GLN A 122 -20.95 -9.75 -13.38
C GLN A 122 -20.27 -8.47 -13.88
N PHE A 123 -20.84 -7.82 -14.88
CA PHE A 123 -20.29 -6.58 -15.44
C PHE A 123 -20.23 -5.45 -14.38
N GLU A 124 -21.29 -5.26 -13.59
CA GLU A 124 -21.33 -4.24 -12.53
C GLU A 124 -20.30 -4.54 -11.43
N ARG A 125 -20.14 -5.80 -11.05
CA ARG A 125 -19.10 -6.22 -10.10
C ARG A 125 -17.70 -5.97 -10.64
N ASP A 126 -17.41 -6.32 -11.88
CA ASP A 126 -16.11 -6.11 -12.53
C ASP A 126 -15.78 -4.60 -12.63
N MET A 127 -16.78 -3.77 -12.89
CA MET A 127 -16.62 -2.31 -12.92
C MET A 127 -16.33 -1.70 -11.56
N ALA A 128 -16.73 -2.32 -10.45
CA ALA A 128 -16.49 -1.83 -9.10
C ALA A 128 -15.21 -2.39 -8.46
N TYR A 129 -14.79 -3.61 -8.83
CA TYR A 129 -13.81 -4.43 -8.12
C TYR A 129 -12.47 -3.75 -7.86
N HIS A 130 -12.02 -2.89 -8.79
CA HIS A 130 -10.80 -2.09 -8.66
C HIS A 130 -11.05 -0.59 -8.90
N GLN A 131 -12.29 -0.15 -8.82
CA GLN A 131 -12.69 1.22 -9.12
C GLN A 131 -13.38 1.92 -7.93
N GLY A 132 -13.07 1.53 -6.71
CA GLY A 132 -13.62 2.21 -5.54
C GLY A 132 -13.86 1.32 -4.32
N THR A 133 -14.01 0.00 -4.49
CA THR A 133 -14.09 -0.93 -3.38
C THR A 133 -12.89 -0.81 -2.47
N VAL A 134 -13.10 -1.04 -1.18
CA VAL A 134 -12.08 -1.05 -0.14
C VAL A 134 -11.46 -2.43 -0.04
N TRP A 135 -10.15 -2.50 -0.07
CA TRP A 135 -9.38 -3.73 0.14
C TRP A 135 -8.73 -3.71 1.51
N ALA A 136 -8.91 -4.78 2.28
CA ALA A 136 -8.37 -4.84 3.65
C ALA A 136 -6.84 -5.02 3.67
N TYR A 137 -6.28 -5.83 2.76
CA TYR A 137 -4.86 -6.17 2.80
C TYR A 137 -3.88 -4.97 2.67
N PRO A 138 -4.15 -3.90 1.91
CA PRO A 138 -3.21 -2.78 1.81
C PRO A 138 -3.10 -1.97 3.11
N LEU A 139 -4.05 -2.17 4.05
CA LEU A 139 -4.04 -1.47 5.34
C LEU A 139 -2.79 -1.80 6.15
N GLY A 140 -2.30 -3.06 6.08
CA GLY A 140 -1.04 -3.44 6.72
C GLY A 140 0.15 -2.63 6.20
N ALA A 141 0.26 -2.52 4.88
CA ALA A 141 1.29 -1.70 4.26
C ALA A 141 1.15 -0.20 4.62
N TYR A 142 -0.08 0.32 4.65
CA TYR A 142 -0.35 1.70 5.05
C TYR A 142 0.12 2.00 6.48
N TYR A 143 -0.23 1.17 7.44
CA TYR A 143 0.16 1.36 8.83
C TYR A 143 1.67 1.25 9.03
N ARG A 144 2.33 0.31 8.37
CA ARG A 144 3.80 0.22 8.35
C ARG A 144 4.43 1.50 7.83
N ALA A 145 3.92 2.06 6.73
CA ALA A 145 4.41 3.32 6.18
C ALA A 145 4.17 4.50 7.14
N CYS A 146 3.00 4.55 7.79
CA CYS A 146 2.71 5.56 8.80
C CYS A 146 3.75 5.54 9.95
N ILE A 147 4.08 4.37 10.49
CA ILE A 147 5.09 4.23 11.54
C ILE A 147 6.48 4.63 11.01
N ARG A 148 6.85 4.11 9.85
CA ARG A 148 8.17 4.32 9.25
C ARG A 148 8.51 5.79 9.02
N PHE A 149 7.54 6.58 8.58
CA PHE A 149 7.72 7.99 8.22
C PHE A 149 7.12 8.98 9.23
N SER A 150 6.73 8.51 10.41
CA SER A 150 6.27 9.35 11.50
C SER A 150 7.43 10.05 12.21
N ASP A 151 7.21 11.28 12.66
CA ASP A 151 8.12 11.97 13.58
C ASP A 151 8.02 11.40 15.01
N GLU A 152 6.85 10.81 15.37
CA GLU A 152 6.56 10.19 16.66
C GLU A 152 6.13 8.71 16.50
N PRO A 153 7.03 7.80 16.08
CA PRO A 153 6.66 6.44 15.69
C PRO A 153 6.01 5.63 16.82
N LYS A 154 6.42 5.85 18.08
CA LYS A 154 5.80 5.16 19.23
C LYS A 154 4.35 5.61 19.46
N GLN A 155 4.07 6.89 19.32
CA GLN A 155 2.69 7.39 19.45
C GLN A 155 1.82 6.93 18.29
N THR A 156 2.33 7.06 17.06
CA THR A 156 1.65 6.57 15.86
C THR A 156 1.31 5.08 15.97
N ALA A 157 2.22 4.28 16.50
CA ALA A 157 1.99 2.85 16.70
C ALA A 157 0.87 2.57 17.73
N LYS A 158 0.82 3.31 18.84
CA LYS A 158 -0.28 3.21 19.82
C LYS A 158 -1.62 3.59 19.22
N ASP A 159 -1.67 4.64 18.40
CA ASP A 159 -2.88 5.08 17.71
C ASP A 159 -3.35 4.02 16.72
N ILE A 160 -2.42 3.37 16.02
CA ILE A 160 -2.72 2.26 15.10
C ILE A 160 -3.28 1.04 15.87
N LEU A 161 -2.69 0.67 17.00
CA LEU A 161 -3.22 -0.41 17.84
C LEU A 161 -4.66 -0.12 18.29
N HIS A 162 -4.95 1.13 18.65
CA HIS A 162 -6.30 1.55 18.98
C HIS A 162 -7.27 1.44 17.78
N GLN A 163 -6.82 1.81 16.58
CA GLN A 163 -7.61 1.68 15.35
C GLN A 163 -7.83 0.19 14.99
N LEU A 164 -6.80 -0.65 15.09
CA LEU A 164 -6.91 -2.08 14.84
C LEU A 164 -7.89 -2.79 15.80
N ALA A 165 -7.97 -2.34 17.06
CA ALA A 165 -8.94 -2.88 18.01
C ALA A 165 -10.40 -2.65 17.57
N GLN A 166 -10.68 -1.60 16.80
CA GLN A 166 -12.01 -1.34 16.26
C GLN A 166 -12.40 -2.32 15.14
N LEU A 167 -11.41 -2.94 14.46
CA LEU A 167 -11.66 -3.98 13.45
C LEU A 167 -12.23 -5.28 14.04
N ASN A 168 -12.25 -5.44 15.36
CA ASN A 168 -12.90 -6.59 15.99
C ASN A 168 -14.39 -6.74 15.59
N ALA A 169 -15.07 -5.64 15.25
CA ALA A 169 -16.42 -5.69 14.73
C ALA A 169 -16.49 -6.41 13.37
N ALA A 170 -15.51 -6.21 12.49
CA ALA A 170 -15.44 -6.88 11.19
C ALA A 170 -15.27 -8.40 11.30
N LEU A 171 -14.70 -8.90 12.42
CA LEU A 171 -14.60 -10.33 12.70
C LEU A 171 -15.97 -11.00 13.01
N ALA A 172 -17.00 -10.21 13.23
CA ALA A 172 -18.38 -10.70 13.46
C ALA A 172 -19.27 -10.57 12.21
N GLU A 173 -18.73 -10.02 11.12
CA GLU A 173 -19.45 -9.85 9.85
C GLU A 173 -19.04 -10.93 8.84
N GLY A 174 -19.96 -11.26 7.92
CA GLY A 174 -19.71 -12.22 6.84
C GLY A 174 -19.38 -13.62 7.34
N CYS A 175 -18.12 -13.87 7.69
CA CYS A 175 -17.65 -15.14 8.27
C CYS A 175 -17.02 -14.88 9.64
N LEU A 176 -17.54 -15.49 10.68
CA LEU A 176 -17.06 -15.31 12.05
C LEU A 176 -15.56 -15.63 12.19
N GLY A 177 -14.83 -14.69 12.78
CA GLY A 177 -13.39 -14.83 13.01
C GLY A 177 -12.53 -14.67 11.75
N GLN A 178 -13.11 -14.16 10.67
CA GLN A 178 -12.40 -13.92 9.39
C GLN A 178 -12.56 -12.47 8.94
N ILE A 179 -11.73 -12.07 8.00
CA ILE A 179 -11.81 -10.78 7.33
C ILE A 179 -12.13 -10.99 5.86
N ALA A 180 -13.11 -10.25 5.36
CA ALA A 180 -13.51 -10.31 3.96
C ALA A 180 -12.41 -9.80 3.02
N GLU A 181 -12.55 -10.14 1.75
CA GLU A 181 -11.65 -9.68 0.68
C GLU A 181 -11.74 -8.18 0.47
N ILE A 182 -12.97 -7.69 0.30
CA ILE A 182 -13.30 -6.30 0.01
C ILE A 182 -14.50 -5.83 0.83
N TYR A 183 -14.68 -4.51 0.85
CA TYR A 183 -15.85 -3.83 1.40
C TYR A 183 -16.34 -2.78 0.40
N ASP A 184 -17.60 -2.37 0.52
CA ASP A 184 -18.10 -1.22 -0.24
C ASP A 184 -17.28 0.04 0.08
N GLY A 185 -17.03 0.87 -0.91
CA GLY A 185 -16.18 2.07 -0.81
C GLY A 185 -16.83 3.26 -0.11
N GLU A 186 -18.15 3.19 0.16
CA GLU A 186 -18.95 4.18 0.86
C GLU A 186 -19.76 3.53 1.98
N CYS A 187 -20.26 4.33 2.91
CA CYS A 187 -21.10 3.85 4.01
C CYS A 187 -22.54 3.58 3.55
N PRO A 188 -23.15 2.47 4.00
CA PRO A 188 -22.57 1.46 4.87
C PRO A 188 -21.52 0.61 4.14
N ALA A 189 -20.36 0.39 4.75
CA ALA A 189 -19.27 -0.37 4.19
C ALA A 189 -19.51 -1.89 4.39
N GLU A 190 -20.44 -2.46 3.64
CA GLU A 190 -20.76 -3.89 3.72
C GLU A 190 -19.60 -4.76 3.17
N SER A 191 -19.35 -5.90 3.83
CA SER A 191 -18.37 -6.88 3.37
C SER A 191 -18.82 -7.55 2.07
N ARG A 192 -17.88 -7.68 1.11
CA ARG A 192 -18.12 -8.21 -0.24
C ARG A 192 -17.00 -9.15 -0.67
N GLY A 193 -17.15 -9.73 -1.85
CA GLY A 193 -16.16 -10.64 -2.42
C GLY A 193 -16.09 -11.96 -1.66
N CYS A 194 -14.89 -12.49 -1.50
CA CYS A 194 -14.67 -13.67 -0.67
C CYS A 194 -14.86 -13.31 0.81
N PHE A 195 -15.71 -14.06 1.51
CA PHE A 195 -16.05 -13.79 2.92
C PHE A 195 -14.91 -14.10 3.91
N ALA A 196 -13.88 -14.83 3.48
CA ALA A 196 -12.70 -15.18 4.28
C ALA A 196 -11.45 -15.14 3.40
N GLN A 197 -10.69 -14.05 3.49
CA GLN A 197 -9.52 -13.83 2.62
C GLN A 197 -8.24 -13.87 3.42
N ALA A 198 -7.36 -14.83 3.07
CA ALA A 198 -6.12 -15.10 3.79
C ALA A 198 -5.19 -13.88 3.87
N TRP A 199 -4.99 -13.15 2.79
CA TRP A 199 -4.12 -11.96 2.81
C TRP A 199 -4.68 -10.80 3.62
N SER A 200 -6.02 -10.67 3.71
CA SER A 200 -6.63 -9.68 4.59
C SER A 200 -6.27 -9.95 6.06
N VAL A 201 -6.41 -11.19 6.50
CA VAL A 201 -6.04 -11.61 7.86
C VAL A 201 -4.53 -11.46 8.09
N ALA A 202 -3.71 -11.97 7.15
CA ALA A 202 -2.25 -11.97 7.28
C ALA A 202 -1.68 -10.54 7.38
N GLU A 203 -2.14 -9.61 6.55
CA GLU A 203 -1.65 -8.25 6.53
C GLU A 203 -2.10 -7.44 7.77
N LEU A 204 -3.30 -7.69 8.29
CA LEU A 204 -3.74 -7.06 9.54
C LEU A 204 -3.00 -7.62 10.76
N LEU A 205 -2.71 -8.93 10.79
CA LEU A 205 -1.87 -9.52 11.81
C LEU A 205 -0.46 -8.92 11.79
N ARG A 206 0.13 -8.80 10.59
CA ARG A 206 1.43 -8.13 10.43
C ARG A 206 1.40 -6.67 10.89
N ALA A 207 0.34 -5.94 10.58
CA ALA A 207 0.17 -4.57 11.05
C ALA A 207 0.13 -4.48 12.57
N TYR A 208 -0.53 -5.44 13.22
CA TYR A 208 -0.58 -5.52 14.67
C TYR A 208 0.81 -5.78 15.27
N GLU A 209 1.56 -6.76 14.76
CA GLU A 209 2.94 -7.06 15.19
C GLU A 209 3.88 -5.88 14.99
N ASP A 210 3.81 -5.21 13.82
CA ASP A 210 4.59 -4.01 13.53
C ASP A 210 4.29 -2.89 14.54
N ALA A 211 3.00 -2.67 14.84
CA ALA A 211 2.58 -1.63 15.76
C ALA A 211 2.96 -1.95 17.21
N GLU A 212 2.84 -3.20 17.68
CA GLU A 212 3.35 -3.60 19.01
C GLU A 212 4.85 -3.39 19.12
N THR A 213 5.61 -3.82 18.12
CA THR A 213 7.07 -3.65 18.07
C THR A 213 7.45 -2.18 18.09
N ALA A 214 6.79 -1.36 17.29
CA ALA A 214 7.07 0.05 17.19
C ALA A 214 6.63 0.83 18.45
N ALA A 215 5.54 0.45 19.11
CA ALA A 215 5.11 1.04 20.37
C ALA A 215 6.15 0.82 21.49
N ALA A 216 6.79 -0.34 21.48
CA ALA A 216 7.85 -0.67 22.45
C ALA A 216 9.20 -0.02 22.07
N PHE A 217 9.64 -0.19 20.82
CA PHE A 217 11.03 0.07 20.40
C PHE A 217 11.21 1.22 19.39
N GLY A 218 10.14 1.82 18.89
CA GLY A 218 10.19 2.86 17.86
C GLY A 218 10.22 2.27 16.44
N ARG A 219 10.99 2.90 15.51
CA ARG A 219 10.95 2.58 14.05
C ARG A 219 11.52 1.21 13.63
N ASN A 220 11.91 0.37 14.57
CA ASN A 220 12.54 -0.93 14.27
C ASN A 220 11.52 -1.99 13.82
N ILE A 221 10.89 -1.77 12.64
CA ILE A 221 9.91 -2.67 12.01
C ILE A 221 10.27 -2.98 10.56
#